data_191b17bca335838f71e01d97a0b80336
#
_entry.id   191b17bca335838f71e01d97a0b80336
#
_cell.length_a   1.000
_cell.length_b   1.000
_cell.length_c   1.000
_cell.angle_alpha   90.00
_cell.angle_beta   90.00
_cell.angle_gamma   90.00
#
_symmetry.space_group_name_H-M   'P 1'
#
loop_
_entity.id
_entity.type
_entity.pdbx_description
1 polymer ?
#
loop_
_entity_poly.entity_id
_entity_poly.type
_entity_poly.pdbx_seq_one_letter_code
_entity_poly.pdbx_strand_id
1 'polypeptide(L)'
;MWPTFPADNHLDRIAFDAAVMPDSDGPVTRAVAERVPAIAAGLQLFATLGTLPPIYRTTAGVSSPAPALLSTPDPDLPGAVHYARTYQDLLLCGRAYWVVIATAGGTDGTVPRPAQFRQVDAARVSFRNTDPPGTLRVDDNRHYTVARPGLPADLSTIVEFVGPLDGGILTAGAGAIRTALQLETAAQRFATVEVPTGVLKNTSGVDLTEPQIDALLTRWSNARANRQTAYLNPSLEYKPSQFDAAQLQLVEARREADARLAQLMGIPATYINAPSASGSQTYANLETRRRDLLDLTFSPYVAAVTGRLSLADLTPAGRTVGLDLSGFLRADLPTLVDLGTKAIAAGLMTVEEWRARAGMDTL
;
A
#
# COMPACT_ATOMS: atom_id res chain seq x y z
N MET A 1 -2.52 34.08 -10.02
CA MET A 1 -2.72 33.88 -8.58
C MET A 1 -3.14 32.44 -8.40
N TRP A 2 -2.25 31.60 -7.94
CA TRP A 2 -2.48 30.14 -7.79
C TRP A 2 -3.46 29.91 -6.66
N PRO A 3 -4.45 29.01 -6.80
CA PRO A 3 -5.26 28.62 -5.66
C PRO A 3 -4.35 27.83 -4.70
N THR A 4 -4.05 28.41 -3.56
CA THR A 4 -3.49 27.70 -2.43
C THR A 4 -4.49 26.65 -1.99
N PHE A 5 -4.16 25.37 -2.20
CA PHE A 5 -4.84 24.30 -1.49
C PHE A 5 -4.58 24.53 0.00
N PRO A 6 -5.61 24.51 0.87
CA PRO A 6 -5.36 24.51 2.29
C PRO A 6 -4.41 23.35 2.59
N ALA A 7 -3.32 23.65 3.28
CA ALA A 7 -2.48 22.62 3.85
C ALA A 7 -3.39 21.83 4.80
N ASP A 8 -3.86 20.66 4.36
CA ASP A 8 -4.49 19.71 5.24
C ASP A 8 -3.47 19.40 6.33
N ASN A 9 -3.75 19.87 7.53
CA ASN A 9 -2.93 19.56 8.70
C ASN A 9 -3.02 18.05 8.92
N HIS A 10 -2.06 17.36 8.37
CA HIS A 10 -1.94 15.89 8.47
C HIS A 10 -1.96 15.42 9.94
N LEU A 11 -1.53 16.31 10.85
CA LEU A 11 -1.52 16.05 12.29
C LEU A 11 -2.93 16.11 12.91
N ASP A 12 -3.79 17.03 12.46
CA ASP A 12 -5.17 17.12 12.96
C ASP A 12 -5.99 15.91 12.51
N ARG A 13 -5.71 15.41 11.31
CA ARG A 13 -6.36 14.19 10.78
C ARG A 13 -5.94 12.94 11.56
N ILE A 14 -4.66 12.82 11.92
CA ILE A 14 -4.15 11.72 12.75
C ILE A 14 -4.73 11.75 14.16
N ALA A 15 -4.88 12.92 14.78
CA ALA A 15 -5.45 13.07 16.10
C ALA A 15 -6.95 12.74 16.13
N PHE A 16 -7.70 13.13 15.09
CA PHE A 16 -9.13 12.86 14.98
C PHE A 16 -9.41 11.38 14.74
N ASP A 17 -8.63 10.74 13.86
CA ASP A 17 -8.77 9.32 13.55
C ASP A 17 -8.36 8.38 14.70
N ALA A 18 -7.48 8.83 15.59
CA ALA A 18 -7.08 8.03 16.77
C ALA A 18 -8.20 7.90 17.82
N ALA A 19 -9.17 8.82 17.83
CA ALA A 19 -10.26 8.86 18.80
C ALA A 19 -11.52 8.12 18.36
N VAL A 20 -11.69 7.86 17.06
CA VAL A 20 -12.89 7.21 16.51
C VAL A 20 -12.59 5.73 16.27
N MET A 21 -13.17 4.85 17.07
CA MET A 21 -13.29 3.43 16.71
C MET A 21 -14.02 3.36 15.37
N PRO A 22 -13.48 2.71 14.33
CA PRO A 22 -14.20 2.56 13.09
C PRO A 22 -15.51 1.83 13.38
N ASP A 23 -16.61 2.46 12.98
CA ASP A 23 -17.95 1.85 13.01
C ASP A 23 -17.82 0.45 12.39
N SER A 24 -18.32 -0.58 13.09
CA SER A 24 -18.18 -1.97 12.64
C SER A 24 -18.76 -2.21 11.24
N ASP A 25 -19.64 -1.32 10.78
CA ASP A 25 -20.39 -1.42 9.53
C ASP A 25 -20.03 -0.33 8.49
N GLY A 26 -19.22 0.66 8.85
CA GLY A 26 -18.78 1.73 7.95
C GLY A 26 -17.89 1.24 6.80
N PRO A 27 -17.74 2.01 5.70
CA PRO A 27 -16.83 1.66 4.61
C PRO A 27 -15.38 1.64 5.11
N VAL A 28 -14.61 0.65 4.66
CA VAL A 28 -13.17 0.59 4.96
C VAL A 28 -12.48 1.68 4.15
N THR A 29 -11.93 2.67 4.83
CA THR A 29 -11.17 3.75 4.19
C THR A 29 -9.68 3.39 4.09
N ARG A 30 -8.94 4.12 3.25
CA ARG A 30 -7.48 4.02 3.14
C ARG A 30 -6.81 4.14 4.51
N ALA A 31 -7.14 5.20 5.26
CA ALA A 31 -6.55 5.46 6.59
C ALA A 31 -6.79 4.33 7.59
N VAL A 32 -7.94 3.67 7.50
CA VAL A 32 -8.28 2.50 8.32
C VAL A 32 -7.48 1.27 7.90
N ALA A 33 -7.39 1.02 6.60
CA ALA A 33 -6.66 -0.13 6.05
C ALA A 33 -5.15 -0.05 6.32
N GLU A 34 -4.56 1.13 6.22
CA GLU A 34 -3.13 1.37 6.48
C GLU A 34 -2.70 1.10 7.93
N ARG A 35 -3.64 1.02 8.88
CA ARG A 35 -3.37 0.61 10.27
C ARG A 35 -3.07 -0.88 10.41
N VAL A 36 -3.43 -1.68 9.41
CA VAL A 36 -3.14 -3.11 9.40
C VAL A 36 -1.71 -3.34 8.90
N PRO A 37 -0.79 -3.90 9.72
CA PRO A 37 0.61 -4.04 9.33
C PRO A 37 0.84 -4.80 8.03
N ALA A 38 0.05 -5.84 7.78
CA ALA A 38 0.12 -6.63 6.55
C ALA A 38 -0.21 -5.80 5.31
N ILE A 39 -1.21 -4.90 5.39
CA ILE A 39 -1.56 -3.99 4.29
C ILE A 39 -0.48 -2.95 4.10
N ALA A 40 0.02 -2.35 5.18
CA ALA A 40 1.12 -1.38 5.11
C ALA A 40 2.36 -1.98 4.44
N ALA A 41 2.73 -3.22 4.78
CA ALA A 41 3.82 -3.95 4.12
C ALA A 41 3.53 -4.20 2.63
N GLY A 42 2.32 -4.61 2.28
CA GLY A 42 1.89 -4.76 0.89
C GLY A 42 1.98 -3.46 0.09
N LEU A 43 1.52 -2.34 0.66
CA LEU A 43 1.63 -1.02 0.03
C LEU A 43 3.08 -0.59 -0.21
N GLN A 44 4.00 -0.89 0.72
CA GLN A 44 5.42 -0.66 0.53
C GLN A 44 5.98 -1.51 -0.61
N LEU A 45 5.53 -2.76 -0.72
CA LEU A 45 5.93 -3.64 -1.81
C LEU A 45 5.44 -3.10 -3.17
N PHE A 46 4.18 -2.67 -3.27
CA PHE A 46 3.64 -2.03 -4.48
C PHE A 46 4.32 -0.70 -4.80
N ALA A 47 4.77 0.05 -3.79
CA ALA A 47 5.52 1.28 -3.99
C ALA A 47 6.85 1.06 -4.72
N THR A 48 7.43 -0.14 -4.64
CA THR A 48 8.66 -0.47 -5.39
C THR A 48 8.48 -0.36 -6.90
N LEU A 49 7.26 -0.55 -7.42
CA LEU A 49 6.96 -0.34 -8.83
C LEU A 49 7.19 1.11 -9.28
N GLY A 50 7.02 2.07 -8.38
CA GLY A 50 7.31 3.48 -8.65
C GLY A 50 8.78 3.79 -8.88
N THR A 51 9.69 2.93 -8.43
CA THR A 51 11.13 3.11 -8.65
C THR A 51 11.59 2.66 -10.04
N LEU A 52 10.71 2.00 -10.80
CA LEU A 52 11.01 1.52 -12.15
C LEU A 52 10.84 2.68 -13.13
N PRO A 53 11.91 3.10 -13.83
CA PRO A 53 11.82 4.23 -14.73
C PRO A 53 10.94 3.91 -15.94
N PRO A 54 10.05 4.82 -16.34
CA PRO A 54 9.30 4.68 -17.57
C PRO A 54 10.25 4.82 -18.77
N ILE A 55 9.97 4.05 -19.82
CA ILE A 55 10.68 4.09 -21.09
C ILE A 55 9.71 4.18 -22.25
N TYR A 56 10.13 4.82 -23.34
CA TYR A 56 9.44 4.69 -24.61
C TYR A 56 9.93 3.48 -25.38
N ARG A 57 9.00 2.76 -26.00
CA ARG A 57 9.28 1.71 -26.99
C ARG A 57 8.68 2.11 -28.33
N THR A 58 9.48 2.07 -29.37
CA THR A 58 8.99 2.26 -30.74
C THR A 58 8.37 0.97 -31.28
N THR A 59 7.60 1.07 -32.36
CA THR A 59 7.04 -0.11 -33.07
C THR A 59 8.14 -1.07 -33.56
N ALA A 60 9.36 -0.57 -33.79
CA ALA A 60 10.54 -1.38 -34.14
C ALA A 60 11.23 -2.03 -32.92
N GLY A 61 10.66 -1.90 -31.71
CA GLY A 61 11.22 -2.50 -30.49
C GLY A 61 12.39 -1.74 -29.87
N VAL A 62 12.79 -0.59 -30.42
CA VAL A 62 13.86 0.24 -29.85
C VAL A 62 13.35 0.97 -28.61
N SER A 63 14.04 0.80 -27.49
CA SER A 63 13.75 1.52 -26.25
C SER A 63 14.53 2.83 -26.19
N SER A 64 13.91 3.86 -25.63
CA SER A 64 14.53 5.16 -25.37
C SER A 64 14.02 5.71 -24.03
N PRO A 65 14.78 6.60 -23.37
CA PRO A 65 14.30 7.27 -22.15
C PRO A 65 12.96 7.94 -22.39
N ALA A 66 12.08 7.88 -21.39
CA ALA A 66 10.81 8.58 -21.44
C ALA A 66 11.03 10.11 -21.34
N PRO A 67 10.13 10.92 -21.94
CA PRO A 67 10.17 12.37 -21.79
C PRO A 67 9.90 12.78 -20.34
N ALA A 68 10.26 14.04 -20.01
CA ALA A 68 10.05 14.61 -18.68
C ALA A 68 8.61 14.48 -18.18
N LEU A 69 7.62 14.59 -19.08
CA LEU A 69 6.19 14.33 -18.79
C LEU A 69 5.95 12.99 -18.07
N LEU A 70 6.69 11.96 -18.40
CA LEU A 70 6.54 10.62 -17.82
C LEU A 70 7.58 10.33 -16.75
N SER A 71 8.82 10.84 -16.88
CA SER A 71 9.85 10.62 -15.87
C SER A 71 9.63 11.47 -14.61
N THR A 72 9.08 12.67 -14.76
CA THR A 72 8.79 13.61 -13.67
C THR A 72 7.42 14.26 -13.91
N PRO A 73 6.32 13.50 -13.74
CA PRO A 73 4.98 13.97 -14.08
C PRO A 73 4.57 15.21 -13.27
N ASP A 74 4.86 15.23 -11.96
CA ASP A 74 4.57 16.34 -11.05
C ASP A 74 5.86 17.11 -10.77
N PRO A 75 5.90 18.44 -10.98
CA PRO A 75 7.08 19.24 -10.69
C PRO A 75 7.43 19.31 -9.20
N ASP A 76 6.45 19.07 -8.32
CA ASP A 76 6.60 19.17 -6.86
C ASP A 76 6.94 17.81 -6.21
N LEU A 77 6.93 16.70 -6.98
CA LEU A 77 7.14 15.35 -6.46
C LEU A 77 8.14 14.56 -7.32
N PRO A 78 9.05 13.79 -6.69
CA PRO A 78 9.85 12.83 -7.44
C PRO A 78 8.97 11.85 -8.22
N GLY A 79 9.33 11.54 -9.47
CA GLY A 79 8.55 10.63 -10.31
C GLY A 79 8.30 9.26 -9.66
N ALA A 80 9.31 8.72 -8.96
CA ALA A 80 9.16 7.48 -8.21
C ALA A 80 8.03 7.53 -7.17
N VAL A 81 7.89 8.63 -6.44
CA VAL A 81 6.84 8.81 -5.43
C VAL A 81 5.46 8.96 -6.10
N HIS A 82 5.41 9.70 -7.22
CA HIS A 82 4.19 9.87 -8.00
C HIS A 82 3.64 8.53 -8.50
N TYR A 83 4.49 7.70 -9.11
CA TYR A 83 4.10 6.36 -9.56
C TYR A 83 3.79 5.40 -8.40
N ALA A 84 4.57 5.45 -7.31
CA ALA A 84 4.31 4.63 -6.13
C ALA A 84 2.90 4.83 -5.59
N ARG A 85 2.47 6.09 -5.43
CA ARG A 85 1.10 6.43 -5.01
C ARG A 85 0.05 5.94 -6.00
N THR A 86 0.34 6.03 -7.31
CA THR A 86 -0.56 5.52 -8.36
C THR A 86 -0.80 4.02 -8.22
N TYR A 87 0.26 3.23 -8.00
CA TYR A 87 0.13 1.79 -7.80
C TYR A 87 -0.57 1.43 -6.49
N GLN A 88 -0.33 2.20 -5.43
CA GLN A 88 -1.03 2.04 -4.16
C GLN A 88 -2.54 2.32 -4.30
N ASP A 89 -2.92 3.38 -5.01
CA ASP A 89 -4.33 3.69 -5.28
C ASP A 89 -5.00 2.61 -6.12
N LEU A 90 -4.30 2.08 -7.13
CA LEU A 90 -4.80 0.96 -7.93
C LEU A 90 -5.03 -0.30 -7.08
N LEU A 91 -4.16 -0.60 -6.14
CA LEU A 91 -4.34 -1.72 -5.22
C LEU A 91 -5.52 -1.48 -4.27
N LEU A 92 -5.54 -0.32 -3.61
CA LEU A 92 -6.53 -0.02 -2.57
C LEU A 92 -7.92 0.21 -3.16
N CYS A 93 -8.03 1.08 -4.15
CA CYS A 93 -9.30 1.59 -4.67
C CYS A 93 -9.68 1.00 -6.05
N GLY A 94 -8.75 0.26 -6.69
CA GLY A 94 -8.94 -0.23 -8.05
C GLY A 94 -8.85 0.85 -9.13
N ARG A 95 -8.64 2.10 -8.75
CA ARG A 95 -8.55 3.27 -9.65
C ARG A 95 -7.53 4.26 -9.12
N ALA A 96 -6.86 4.96 -10.03
CA ALA A 96 -5.98 6.07 -9.71
C ALA A 96 -6.23 7.23 -10.68
N TYR A 97 -5.93 8.45 -10.23
CA TYR A 97 -6.29 9.65 -10.97
C TYR A 97 -5.15 10.66 -10.99
N TRP A 98 -4.90 11.23 -12.18
CA TRP A 98 -3.96 12.32 -12.39
C TRP A 98 -4.70 13.51 -13.01
N VAL A 99 -4.64 14.65 -12.38
CA VAL A 99 -5.19 15.89 -12.91
C VAL A 99 -4.12 16.58 -13.77
N VAL A 100 -4.49 17.07 -14.93
CA VAL A 100 -3.63 17.90 -15.78
C VAL A 100 -3.44 19.25 -15.13
N ILE A 101 -2.21 19.64 -14.82
CA ILE A 101 -1.87 20.93 -14.23
C ILE A 101 -1.17 21.88 -15.20
N ALA A 102 -0.64 21.36 -16.30
CA ALA A 102 -0.09 22.15 -17.40
C ALA A 102 -0.29 21.41 -18.73
N THR A 103 -0.47 22.18 -19.79
CA THR A 103 -0.57 21.71 -21.17
C THR A 103 0.52 22.35 -22.02
N ALA A 104 0.93 21.66 -23.09
CA ALA A 104 1.87 22.16 -24.09
C ALA A 104 1.28 22.04 -25.49
N GLY A 105 1.64 22.95 -26.39
CA GLY A 105 1.07 23.04 -27.75
C GLY A 105 -0.22 23.85 -27.79
N GLY A 106 -0.89 23.89 -28.92
CA GLY A 106 -2.17 24.59 -29.11
C GLY A 106 -2.05 26.01 -29.70
N THR A 107 -0.85 26.56 -29.86
CA THR A 107 -0.64 27.94 -30.40
C THR A 107 -0.73 27.98 -31.93
N ASP A 108 -0.48 26.86 -32.63
CA ASP A 108 -0.43 26.81 -34.09
C ASP A 108 -1.44 25.81 -34.68
N GLY A 109 -2.66 25.73 -34.11
CA GLY A 109 -3.68 24.78 -34.53
C GLY A 109 -3.39 23.31 -34.14
N THR A 110 -2.34 23.05 -33.35
CA THR A 110 -2.04 21.75 -32.77
C THR A 110 -2.93 21.52 -31.53
N VAL A 111 -3.42 20.28 -31.36
CA VAL A 111 -4.22 19.92 -30.20
C VAL A 111 -3.34 20.02 -28.93
N PRO A 112 -3.77 20.76 -27.89
CA PRO A 112 -3.05 20.81 -26.62
C PRO A 112 -2.89 19.40 -26.05
N ARG A 113 -1.70 19.11 -25.51
CA ARG A 113 -1.40 17.85 -24.84
C ARG A 113 -1.00 18.10 -23.40
N PRO A 114 -1.28 17.17 -22.49
CA PRO A 114 -0.80 17.26 -21.13
C PRO A 114 0.73 17.43 -21.10
N ALA A 115 1.22 18.33 -20.27
CA ALA A 115 2.65 18.54 -20.04
C ALA A 115 3.07 18.18 -18.62
N GLN A 116 2.17 18.37 -17.66
CA GLN A 116 2.40 18.03 -16.26
C GLN A 116 1.12 17.51 -15.61
N PHE A 117 1.29 16.65 -14.64
CA PHE A 117 0.20 16.05 -13.89
C PHE A 117 0.40 16.20 -12.39
N ARG A 118 -0.69 16.13 -11.66
CA ARG A 118 -0.70 15.96 -10.21
C ARG A 118 -1.57 14.75 -9.85
N GLN A 119 -1.06 13.84 -9.04
CA GLN A 119 -1.83 12.71 -8.55
C GLN A 119 -2.87 13.21 -7.54
N VAL A 120 -4.08 12.71 -7.64
CA VAL A 120 -5.19 12.96 -6.71
C VAL A 120 -5.54 11.64 -6.03
N ASP A 121 -5.66 11.65 -4.71
CA ASP A 121 -6.08 10.49 -3.94
C ASP A 121 -7.44 9.98 -4.46
N ALA A 122 -7.52 8.71 -4.79
CA ALA A 122 -8.72 8.09 -5.35
C ALA A 122 -9.95 8.23 -4.42
N ALA A 123 -9.74 8.28 -3.10
CA ALA A 123 -10.81 8.50 -2.13
C ALA A 123 -11.46 9.90 -2.23
N ARG A 124 -10.78 10.85 -2.85
CA ARG A 124 -11.28 12.23 -3.05
C ARG A 124 -12.04 12.41 -4.35
N VAL A 125 -12.07 11.39 -5.20
CA VAL A 125 -12.72 11.44 -6.51
C VAL A 125 -14.06 10.71 -6.42
N SER A 126 -15.12 11.37 -6.84
CA SER A 126 -16.47 10.82 -6.83
C SER A 126 -17.17 11.02 -8.17
N PHE A 127 -18.10 10.13 -8.45
CA PHE A 127 -19.04 10.22 -9.55
C PHE A 127 -20.45 10.42 -8.98
N ARG A 128 -21.23 11.31 -9.56
CA ARG A 128 -22.66 11.50 -9.21
C ARG A 128 -23.51 11.28 -10.45
N ASN A 129 -24.66 10.64 -10.27
CA ASN A 129 -25.60 10.37 -11.36
C ASN A 129 -26.13 11.64 -12.04
N THR A 130 -26.00 12.80 -11.39
CA THR A 130 -26.42 14.11 -11.94
C THR A 130 -25.33 14.76 -12.77
N ASP A 131 -24.11 14.22 -12.78
CA ASP A 131 -23.01 14.78 -13.56
C ASP A 131 -23.13 14.33 -15.03
N PRO A 132 -22.69 15.15 -16.01
CA PRO A 132 -22.62 14.73 -17.39
C PRO A 132 -21.79 13.44 -17.55
N PRO A 133 -22.14 12.53 -18.45
CA PRO A 133 -21.36 11.33 -18.71
C PRO A 133 -19.89 11.66 -19.03
N GLY A 134 -18.96 10.95 -18.37
CA GLY A 134 -17.53 11.15 -18.56
C GLY A 134 -16.92 12.29 -17.73
N THR A 135 -17.63 12.78 -16.72
CA THR A 135 -17.10 13.74 -15.73
C THR A 135 -16.88 13.06 -14.38
N LEU A 136 -15.84 13.51 -13.69
CA LEU A 136 -15.52 13.14 -12.31
C LEU A 136 -15.46 14.40 -11.45
N ARG A 137 -15.71 14.26 -10.15
CA ARG A 137 -15.57 15.31 -9.16
C ARG A 137 -14.45 15.00 -8.19
N VAL A 138 -13.71 16.05 -7.82
CA VAL A 138 -12.80 16.04 -6.67
C VAL A 138 -13.49 16.75 -5.51
N ASP A 139 -13.10 16.53 -4.28
CA ASP A 139 -13.72 17.06 -3.04
C ASP A 139 -14.06 18.54 -3.05
N ASP A 140 -13.32 19.36 -3.79
CA ASP A 140 -13.54 20.80 -3.94
C ASP A 140 -14.72 21.17 -4.87
N ASN A 141 -15.52 20.20 -5.26
CA ASN A 141 -16.64 20.33 -6.20
C ASN A 141 -16.22 20.68 -7.64
N ARG A 142 -14.94 20.63 -7.98
CA ARG A 142 -14.51 20.83 -9.34
C ARG A 142 -14.87 19.64 -10.21
N HIS A 143 -15.34 19.95 -11.41
CA HIS A 143 -15.65 18.96 -12.43
C HIS A 143 -14.46 18.79 -13.35
N TYR A 144 -14.10 17.56 -13.61
CA TYR A 144 -13.03 17.20 -14.53
C TYR A 144 -13.57 16.31 -15.65
N THR A 145 -13.20 16.61 -16.87
CA THR A 145 -13.48 15.73 -18.02
C THR A 145 -12.47 14.59 -18.05
N VAL A 146 -12.93 13.36 -18.15
CA VAL A 146 -12.06 12.19 -18.27
C VAL A 146 -11.32 12.23 -19.60
N ALA A 147 -9.99 12.22 -19.55
CA ALA A 147 -9.14 12.20 -20.74
C ALA A 147 -9.41 10.96 -21.60
N ARG A 148 -9.58 11.18 -22.90
CA ARG A 148 -9.81 10.12 -23.91
C ARG A 148 -9.04 10.45 -25.17
N PRO A 149 -8.60 9.45 -25.94
CA PRO A 149 -8.00 9.66 -27.25
C PRO A 149 -8.91 10.50 -28.14
N GLY A 150 -8.35 11.52 -28.78
CA GLY A 150 -9.06 12.44 -29.68
C GLY A 150 -9.71 13.66 -29.04
N LEU A 151 -9.76 13.75 -27.70
CA LEU A 151 -10.17 14.98 -27.00
C LEU A 151 -8.97 15.85 -26.68
N PRO A 152 -9.08 17.18 -26.81
CA PRO A 152 -8.04 18.10 -26.36
C PRO A 152 -7.91 18.02 -24.83
N ALA A 153 -6.68 18.11 -24.35
CA ALA A 153 -6.41 18.21 -22.92
C ALA A 153 -6.45 19.68 -22.48
N ASP A 154 -7.12 19.96 -21.39
CA ASP A 154 -7.10 21.25 -20.71
C ASP A 154 -6.85 21.06 -19.21
N LEU A 155 -6.83 22.16 -18.45
CA LEU A 155 -6.63 22.11 -17.00
C LEU A 155 -7.83 21.53 -16.22
N SER A 156 -8.92 21.22 -16.91
CA SER A 156 -10.07 20.50 -16.37
C SER A 156 -10.07 19.03 -16.72
N THR A 157 -8.97 18.51 -17.25
CA THR A 157 -8.85 17.11 -17.66
C THR A 157 -8.23 16.26 -16.57
N ILE A 158 -8.84 15.10 -16.32
CA ILE A 158 -8.33 14.07 -15.40
C ILE A 158 -8.01 12.79 -16.18
N VAL A 159 -6.85 12.21 -15.94
CA VAL A 159 -6.43 10.93 -16.46
C VAL A 159 -6.80 9.85 -15.46
N GLU A 160 -7.69 8.95 -15.85
CA GLU A 160 -8.12 7.82 -15.06
C GLU A 160 -7.30 6.57 -15.42
N PHE A 161 -6.81 5.88 -14.41
CA PHE A 161 -6.21 4.55 -14.51
C PHE A 161 -7.15 3.54 -13.87
N VAL A 162 -7.46 2.47 -14.59
CA VAL A 162 -8.31 1.39 -14.10
C VAL A 162 -7.45 0.17 -13.80
N GLY A 163 -7.49 -0.27 -12.56
CA GLY A 163 -6.74 -1.43 -12.08
C GLY A 163 -7.42 -2.76 -12.42
N PRO A 164 -6.73 -3.88 -12.16
CA PRO A 164 -7.25 -5.22 -12.47
C PRO A 164 -8.41 -5.65 -11.55
N LEU A 165 -8.57 -5.03 -10.38
CA LEU A 165 -9.62 -5.33 -9.41
C LEU A 165 -10.54 -4.12 -9.25
N ASP A 166 -11.79 -4.23 -9.67
CA ASP A 166 -12.76 -3.14 -9.53
C ASP A 166 -13.08 -2.88 -8.05
N GLY A 167 -13.01 -1.59 -7.66
CA GLY A 167 -13.13 -1.17 -6.27
C GLY A 167 -11.95 -1.54 -5.37
N GLY A 168 -10.92 -2.21 -5.89
CA GLY A 168 -9.70 -2.56 -5.17
C GLY A 168 -9.93 -3.44 -3.93
N ILE A 169 -8.88 -3.57 -3.12
CA ILE A 169 -8.95 -4.39 -1.90
C ILE A 169 -9.81 -3.77 -0.80
N LEU A 170 -10.05 -2.45 -0.81
CA LEU A 170 -10.92 -1.80 0.17
C LEU A 170 -12.37 -2.27 0.04
N THR A 171 -12.81 -2.57 -1.19
CA THR A 171 -14.14 -3.12 -1.45
C THR A 171 -14.16 -4.63 -1.35
N ALA A 172 -13.29 -5.31 -2.11
CA ALA A 172 -13.27 -6.78 -2.18
C ALA A 172 -12.87 -7.44 -0.85
N GLY A 173 -11.99 -6.80 -0.09
CA GLY A 173 -11.42 -7.31 1.16
C GLY A 173 -11.95 -6.66 2.43
N ALA A 174 -13.01 -5.86 2.36
CA ALA A 174 -13.51 -5.10 3.51
C ALA A 174 -13.70 -5.95 4.78
N GLY A 175 -14.27 -7.16 4.64
CA GLY A 175 -14.46 -8.09 5.75
C GLY A 175 -13.15 -8.58 6.35
N ALA A 176 -12.19 -8.96 5.52
CA ALA A 176 -10.87 -9.43 5.98
C ALA A 176 -10.09 -8.31 6.69
N ILE A 177 -10.16 -7.09 6.16
CA ILE A 177 -9.52 -5.92 6.77
C ILE A 177 -10.13 -5.61 8.14
N ARG A 178 -11.45 -5.63 8.27
CA ARG A 178 -12.14 -5.44 9.56
C ARG A 178 -11.77 -6.52 10.58
N THR A 179 -11.72 -7.78 10.15
CA THR A 179 -11.30 -8.89 11.01
C THR A 179 -9.88 -8.67 11.52
N ALA A 180 -8.94 -8.29 10.65
CA ALA A 180 -7.57 -8.00 11.06
C ALA A 180 -7.49 -6.84 12.07
N LEU A 181 -8.24 -5.76 11.85
CA LEU A 181 -8.31 -4.63 12.78
C LEU A 181 -8.90 -5.02 14.14
N GLN A 182 -9.92 -5.87 14.15
CA GLN A 182 -10.51 -6.37 15.40
C GLN A 182 -9.52 -7.24 16.17
N LEU A 183 -8.74 -8.08 15.47
CA LEU A 183 -7.68 -8.90 16.08
C LEU A 183 -6.56 -8.03 16.65
N GLU A 184 -6.14 -6.98 15.94
CA GLU A 184 -5.16 -6.01 16.44
C GLU A 184 -5.69 -5.27 17.69
N THR A 185 -6.94 -4.83 17.65
CA THR A 185 -7.59 -4.18 18.79
C THR A 185 -7.70 -5.11 19.99
N ALA A 186 -8.05 -6.37 19.76
CA ALA A 186 -8.08 -7.39 20.81
C ALA A 186 -6.68 -7.59 21.42
N ALA A 187 -5.65 -7.72 20.58
CA ALA A 187 -4.26 -7.85 21.04
C ALA A 187 -3.81 -6.64 21.87
N GLN A 188 -4.14 -5.43 21.44
CA GLN A 188 -3.85 -4.21 22.19
C GLN A 188 -4.56 -4.18 23.55
N ARG A 189 -5.84 -4.58 23.59
CA ARG A 189 -6.59 -4.68 24.84
C ARG A 189 -5.94 -5.68 25.79
N PHE A 190 -5.52 -6.85 25.30
CA PHE A 190 -4.79 -7.82 26.13
C PHE A 190 -3.45 -7.32 26.62
N ALA A 191 -2.79 -6.45 25.85
CA ALA A 191 -1.51 -5.85 26.24
C ALA A 191 -1.65 -4.68 27.23
N THR A 192 -2.75 -3.93 27.16
CA THR A 192 -2.95 -2.68 27.94
C THR A 192 -3.88 -2.86 29.13
N VAL A 193 -4.92 -3.70 29.01
CA VAL A 193 -5.82 -3.96 30.11
C VAL A 193 -5.16 -5.03 30.98
N GLU A 194 -4.98 -4.71 32.26
CA GLU A 194 -4.74 -5.73 33.26
C GLU A 194 -5.97 -6.66 33.23
N VAL A 195 -5.88 -7.74 32.47
CA VAL A 195 -6.85 -8.84 32.58
C VAL A 195 -6.97 -9.16 34.04
N PRO A 196 -8.18 -9.29 34.63
CA PRO A 196 -8.30 -9.69 36.01
C PRO A 196 -7.48 -10.96 36.21
N THR A 197 -6.29 -10.81 36.72
CA THR A 197 -5.29 -11.87 36.77
C THR A 197 -5.65 -12.91 37.81
N GLY A 198 -6.81 -12.74 38.43
CA GLY A 198 -7.36 -13.69 39.36
C GLY A 198 -8.53 -13.19 40.16
N VAL A 199 -9.14 -14.08 40.86
CA VAL A 199 -10.25 -13.85 41.77
C VAL A 199 -9.74 -13.91 43.20
N LEU A 200 -10.00 -12.86 43.98
CA LEU A 200 -9.81 -12.89 45.43
C LEU A 200 -11.10 -13.46 46.04
N LYS A 201 -11.00 -14.66 46.59
CA LYS A 201 -12.12 -15.34 47.28
C LYS A 201 -11.97 -15.16 48.78
N ASN A 202 -13.03 -14.67 49.41
CA ASN A 202 -13.14 -14.69 50.87
C ASN A 202 -13.53 -16.12 51.33
N THR A 203 -12.72 -16.72 52.17
CA THR A 203 -12.91 -18.05 52.73
C THR A 203 -13.34 -18.04 54.20
N SER A 204 -13.54 -16.83 54.78
CA SER A 204 -13.88 -16.68 56.19
C SER A 204 -15.34 -17.03 56.55
N GLY A 205 -16.20 -17.19 55.55
CA GLY A 205 -17.64 -17.41 55.75
C GLY A 205 -18.44 -16.20 56.24
N VAL A 206 -17.77 -15.04 56.39
CA VAL A 206 -18.39 -13.76 56.75
C VAL A 206 -18.38 -12.85 55.54
N ASP A 207 -19.53 -12.31 55.16
CA ASP A 207 -19.64 -11.38 54.07
C ASP A 207 -18.95 -10.04 54.40
N LEU A 208 -18.11 -9.59 53.46
CA LEU A 208 -17.48 -8.28 53.53
C LEU A 208 -18.46 -7.18 53.12
N THR A 209 -18.42 -6.05 53.78
CA THR A 209 -19.20 -4.87 53.36
C THR A 209 -18.59 -4.23 52.12
N GLU A 210 -19.38 -3.57 51.26
CA GLU A 210 -18.93 -2.88 50.05
C GLU A 210 -17.66 -2.02 50.28
N PRO A 211 -17.58 -1.15 51.31
CA PRO A 211 -16.37 -0.35 51.55
C PRO A 211 -15.14 -1.19 51.88
N GLN A 212 -15.32 -2.37 52.48
CA GLN A 212 -14.20 -3.30 52.77
C GLN A 212 -13.72 -3.98 51.50
N ILE A 213 -14.64 -4.32 50.60
CA ILE A 213 -14.30 -4.89 49.27
C ILE A 213 -13.52 -3.87 48.44
N ASP A 214 -13.97 -2.62 48.38
CA ASP A 214 -13.30 -1.55 47.63
C ASP A 214 -11.91 -1.25 48.18
N ALA A 215 -11.77 -1.18 49.50
CA ALA A 215 -10.48 -0.99 50.14
C ALA A 215 -9.50 -2.14 49.87
N LEU A 216 -10.00 -3.37 49.84
CA LEU A 216 -9.21 -4.57 49.52
C LEU A 216 -8.74 -4.56 48.07
N LEU A 217 -9.66 -4.31 47.10
CA LEU A 217 -9.35 -4.26 45.68
C LEU A 217 -8.39 -3.12 45.34
N THR A 218 -8.55 -1.95 45.96
CA THR A 218 -7.64 -0.81 45.79
C THR A 218 -6.24 -1.13 46.30
N ARG A 219 -6.10 -1.71 47.48
CA ARG A 219 -4.79 -2.13 48.02
C ARG A 219 -4.15 -3.20 47.16
N TRP A 220 -4.94 -4.17 46.67
CA TRP A 220 -4.45 -5.23 45.82
C TRP A 220 -3.97 -4.71 44.46
N SER A 221 -4.72 -3.81 43.82
CA SER A 221 -4.34 -3.21 42.52
C SER A 221 -3.07 -2.36 42.67
N ASN A 222 -2.93 -1.57 43.78
CA ASN A 222 -1.75 -0.77 44.06
C ASN A 222 -0.51 -1.64 44.35
N ALA A 223 -0.66 -2.73 45.06
CA ALA A 223 0.45 -3.65 45.35
C ALA A 223 0.95 -4.31 44.04
N ARG A 224 0.04 -4.63 43.12
CA ARG A 224 0.39 -5.21 41.84
C ARG A 224 1.03 -4.19 40.90
N ALA A 225 0.44 -2.99 40.76
CA ALA A 225 0.99 -1.93 39.94
C ALA A 225 2.44 -1.58 40.34
N ASN A 226 2.73 -1.61 41.64
CA ASN A 226 4.06 -1.36 42.20
C ASN A 226 4.95 -2.61 42.34
N ARG A 227 4.52 -3.79 41.83
CA ARG A 227 5.22 -5.07 41.92
C ARG A 227 5.65 -5.43 43.35
N GLN A 228 4.84 -5.04 44.33
CA GLN A 228 5.10 -5.34 45.74
C GLN A 228 4.65 -6.76 46.09
N THR A 229 5.32 -7.38 47.06
CA THR A 229 4.89 -8.66 47.63
C THR A 229 3.61 -8.46 48.42
N ALA A 230 2.53 -9.14 47.99
CA ALA A 230 1.24 -9.11 48.67
C ALA A 230 1.19 -10.21 49.75
N TYR A 231 0.77 -9.84 50.98
CA TYR A 231 0.46 -10.79 52.03
C TYR A 231 -1.02 -11.12 52.05
N LEU A 232 -1.35 -12.39 51.96
CA LEU A 232 -2.72 -12.90 52.08
C LEU A 232 -2.89 -13.52 53.45
N ASN A 233 -3.93 -13.10 54.16
CA ASN A 233 -4.33 -13.75 55.41
C ASN A 233 -5.05 -15.09 55.10
N PRO A 234 -5.21 -16.01 56.09
CA PRO A 234 -5.86 -17.30 55.86
C PRO A 234 -7.30 -17.24 55.39
N SER A 235 -7.97 -16.07 55.51
CA SER A 235 -9.36 -15.85 55.08
C SER A 235 -9.48 -15.37 53.62
N LEU A 236 -8.38 -15.21 52.89
CA LEU A 236 -8.36 -14.78 51.52
C LEU A 236 -7.56 -15.78 50.67
N GLU A 237 -8.22 -16.32 49.64
CA GLU A 237 -7.59 -17.20 48.65
C GLU A 237 -7.49 -16.42 47.35
N TYR A 238 -6.30 -16.36 46.73
CA TYR A 238 -6.11 -15.82 45.40
C TYR A 238 -6.03 -16.97 44.40
N LYS A 239 -6.96 -16.99 43.45
CA LYS A 239 -6.92 -17.89 42.28
C LYS A 239 -6.51 -17.08 41.05
N PRO A 240 -5.29 -17.31 40.53
CA PRO A 240 -4.90 -16.66 39.29
C PRO A 240 -5.84 -17.12 38.17
N SER A 241 -6.40 -16.16 37.44
CA SER A 241 -7.11 -16.43 36.21
C SER A 241 -6.05 -16.53 35.10
N GLN A 242 -5.65 -17.74 34.77
CA GLN A 242 -4.71 -17.96 33.67
C GLN A 242 -5.49 -17.89 32.34
N PHE A 243 -5.73 -16.68 31.85
CA PHE A 243 -6.00 -16.51 30.44
C PHE A 243 -4.66 -16.39 29.73
N ASP A 244 -4.13 -17.51 29.28
CA ASP A 244 -2.97 -17.53 28.39
C ASP A 244 -3.43 -17.04 27.01
N ALA A 245 -2.71 -16.06 26.43
CA ALA A 245 -2.99 -15.58 25.08
C ALA A 245 -2.92 -16.72 24.04
N ALA A 246 -2.16 -17.77 24.32
CA ALA A 246 -2.13 -18.99 23.52
C ALA A 246 -3.45 -19.78 23.60
N GLN A 247 -4.14 -19.77 24.74
CA GLN A 247 -5.44 -20.42 24.91
C GLN A 247 -6.55 -19.76 24.09
N LEU A 248 -6.39 -18.46 23.78
CA LEU A 248 -7.34 -17.72 22.96
C LEU A 248 -7.07 -17.90 21.46
N GLN A 249 -6.06 -18.65 21.06
CA GLN A 249 -5.65 -18.83 19.64
C GLN A 249 -5.44 -17.50 18.90
N LEU A 250 -5.21 -16.40 19.65
CA LEU A 250 -5.12 -15.05 19.08
C LEU A 250 -3.92 -14.91 18.15
N VAL A 251 -2.80 -15.58 18.50
CA VAL A 251 -1.59 -15.55 17.66
C VAL A 251 -1.84 -16.27 16.33
N GLU A 252 -2.52 -17.41 16.37
CA GLU A 252 -2.86 -18.15 15.16
C GLU A 252 -3.89 -17.42 14.31
N ALA A 253 -4.90 -16.83 14.93
CA ALA A 253 -5.91 -16.03 14.24
C ALA A 253 -5.29 -14.80 13.54
N ARG A 254 -4.30 -14.12 14.15
CA ARG A 254 -3.56 -13.01 13.51
C ARG A 254 -2.75 -13.51 12.31
N ARG A 255 -2.05 -14.63 12.45
CA ARG A 255 -1.29 -15.23 11.34
C ARG A 255 -2.18 -15.61 10.16
N GLU A 256 -3.33 -16.18 10.45
CA GLU A 256 -4.32 -16.51 9.43
C GLU A 256 -4.89 -15.25 8.76
N ALA A 257 -5.18 -14.19 9.52
CA ALA A 257 -5.63 -12.92 8.97
C ALA A 257 -4.57 -12.30 8.06
N ASP A 258 -3.30 -12.29 8.45
CA ASP A 258 -2.19 -11.81 7.63
C ASP A 258 -2.06 -12.63 6.32
N ALA A 259 -2.19 -13.95 6.40
CA ALA A 259 -2.14 -14.80 5.22
C ALA A 259 -3.31 -14.52 4.25
N ARG A 260 -4.52 -14.29 4.76
CA ARG A 260 -5.68 -13.89 3.95
C ARG A 260 -5.49 -12.53 3.29
N LEU A 261 -4.92 -11.57 4.02
CA LEU A 261 -4.60 -10.26 3.45
C LEU A 261 -3.53 -10.36 2.36
N ALA A 262 -2.51 -11.23 2.53
CA ALA A 262 -1.55 -11.51 1.47
C ALA A 262 -2.22 -12.06 0.21
N GLN A 263 -3.12 -13.04 0.36
CA GLN A 263 -3.91 -13.60 -0.73
C GLN A 263 -4.76 -12.54 -1.42
N LEU A 264 -5.42 -11.65 -0.65
CA LEU A 264 -6.22 -10.56 -1.17
C LEU A 264 -5.40 -9.59 -2.05
N MET A 265 -4.17 -9.30 -1.64
CA MET A 265 -3.23 -8.45 -2.40
C MET A 265 -2.52 -9.21 -3.53
N GLY A 266 -2.71 -10.52 -3.65
CA GLY A 266 -2.04 -11.37 -4.62
C GLY A 266 -0.53 -11.52 -4.39
N ILE A 267 -0.05 -11.31 -3.15
CA ILE A 267 1.37 -11.43 -2.79
C ILE A 267 1.62 -12.68 -1.95
N PRO A 268 2.76 -13.37 -2.14
CA PRO A 268 3.12 -14.47 -1.27
C PRO A 268 3.28 -14.00 0.18
N ALA A 269 2.71 -14.73 1.14
CA ALA A 269 2.69 -14.39 2.56
C ALA A 269 4.09 -14.11 3.15
N THR A 270 5.12 -14.72 2.57
CA THR A 270 6.52 -14.51 2.98
C THR A 270 7.02 -13.08 2.79
N TYR A 271 6.45 -12.31 1.87
CA TYR A 271 6.83 -10.91 1.64
C TYR A 271 6.27 -9.94 2.67
N ILE A 272 5.23 -10.34 3.39
CA ILE A 272 4.67 -9.57 4.51
C ILE A 272 5.04 -10.18 5.88
N ASN A 273 6.09 -10.99 5.92
CA ASN A 273 6.57 -11.70 7.12
C ASN A 273 5.51 -12.61 7.79
N ALA A 274 4.46 -12.99 7.06
CA ALA A 274 3.54 -14.00 7.54
C ALA A 274 4.21 -15.39 7.46
N PRO A 275 4.09 -16.23 8.48
CA PRO A 275 4.68 -17.56 8.44
C PRO A 275 4.13 -18.38 7.28
N SER A 276 4.99 -18.86 6.41
CA SER A 276 4.59 -19.80 5.37
C SER A 276 4.88 -21.24 5.84
N ALA A 277 3.98 -22.16 5.53
CA ALA A 277 4.14 -23.57 5.85
C ALA A 277 5.29 -24.25 5.07
N SER A 278 5.92 -23.58 4.13
CA SER A 278 6.97 -24.14 3.28
C SER A 278 8.37 -23.73 3.74
N GLY A 279 9.15 -24.74 4.08
CA GLY A 279 10.51 -24.78 4.62
C GLY A 279 11.60 -23.87 4.03
N SER A 280 12.80 -24.14 4.47
CA SER A 280 14.13 -23.56 4.16
C SER A 280 14.21 -22.70 2.90
N GLN A 281 14.54 -21.40 3.09
CA GLN A 281 14.77 -20.47 2.00
C GLN A 281 16.18 -20.66 1.43
N THR A 282 16.29 -21.16 0.19
CA THR A 282 17.54 -21.25 -0.57
C THR A 282 17.62 -20.07 -1.55
N TYR A 283 18.81 -19.53 -1.79
CA TYR A 283 19.06 -18.37 -2.70
C TYR A 283 18.46 -18.55 -4.10
N ALA A 284 18.53 -19.75 -4.67
CA ALA A 284 17.91 -20.07 -5.96
C ALA A 284 16.39 -19.86 -5.98
N ASN A 285 15.73 -19.97 -4.83
CA ASN A 285 14.30 -19.73 -4.70
C ASN A 285 13.92 -18.24 -4.65
N LEU A 286 14.87 -17.34 -4.32
CA LEU A 286 14.60 -15.91 -4.22
C LEU A 286 14.44 -15.26 -5.60
N GLU A 287 15.27 -15.63 -6.58
CA GLU A 287 15.15 -15.11 -7.94
C GLU A 287 13.86 -15.56 -8.61
N THR A 288 13.53 -16.84 -8.48
CA THR A 288 12.26 -17.38 -8.98
C THR A 288 11.06 -16.67 -8.33
N ARG A 289 11.08 -16.46 -7.02
CA ARG A 289 10.01 -15.75 -6.31
C ARG A 289 9.86 -14.28 -6.73
N ARG A 290 10.97 -13.56 -7.00
CA ARG A 290 10.91 -12.20 -7.54
C ARG A 290 10.27 -12.18 -8.92
N ARG A 291 10.60 -13.16 -9.76
CA ARG A 291 9.98 -13.31 -11.08
C ARG A 291 8.51 -13.64 -10.98
N ASP A 292 8.14 -14.60 -10.12
CA ASP A 292 6.73 -14.94 -9.86
C ASP A 292 5.94 -13.74 -9.36
N LEU A 293 6.51 -12.93 -8.44
CA LEU A 293 5.87 -11.70 -7.95
C LEU A 293 5.67 -10.69 -9.07
N LEU A 294 6.64 -10.53 -9.97
CA LEU A 294 6.52 -9.64 -11.11
C LEU A 294 5.47 -10.14 -12.10
N ASP A 295 5.54 -11.40 -12.48
CA ASP A 295 4.72 -11.96 -13.55
C ASP A 295 3.27 -12.17 -13.12
N LEU A 296 3.03 -12.62 -11.88
CA LEU A 296 1.70 -12.98 -11.41
C LEU A 296 1.00 -11.82 -10.66
N THR A 297 1.75 -11.05 -9.86
CA THR A 297 1.16 -10.00 -9.00
C THR A 297 1.23 -8.63 -9.66
N PHE A 298 2.42 -8.21 -10.11
CA PHE A 298 2.65 -6.84 -10.55
C PHE A 298 2.29 -6.61 -12.02
N SER A 299 2.42 -7.63 -12.87
CA SER A 299 2.20 -7.50 -14.32
C SER A 299 0.84 -6.89 -14.68
N PRO A 300 -0.30 -7.26 -14.07
CA PRO A 300 -1.60 -6.64 -14.39
C PRO A 300 -1.64 -5.15 -14.05
N TYR A 301 -1.03 -4.73 -12.94
CA TYR A 301 -0.98 -3.32 -12.53
C TYR A 301 -0.04 -2.51 -13.42
N VAL A 302 1.12 -3.08 -13.76
CA VAL A 302 2.05 -2.48 -14.71
C VAL A 302 1.38 -2.30 -16.07
N ALA A 303 0.68 -3.33 -16.57
CA ALA A 303 -0.04 -3.27 -17.83
C ALA A 303 -1.15 -2.20 -17.82
N ALA A 304 -1.88 -2.07 -16.70
CA ALA A 304 -2.92 -1.05 -16.56
C ALA A 304 -2.34 0.37 -16.68
N VAL A 305 -1.22 0.65 -15.99
CA VAL A 305 -0.59 1.97 -16.03
C VAL A 305 0.08 2.23 -17.38
N THR A 306 0.94 1.32 -17.84
CA THR A 306 1.66 1.50 -19.11
C THR A 306 0.74 1.50 -20.32
N GLY A 307 -0.31 0.67 -20.31
CA GLY A 307 -1.35 0.65 -21.34
C GLY A 307 -2.10 1.98 -21.40
N ARG A 308 -2.53 2.52 -20.25
CA ARG A 308 -3.17 3.83 -20.20
C ARG A 308 -2.27 4.97 -20.69
N LEU A 309 -1.03 4.97 -20.25
CA LEU A 309 -0.03 5.97 -20.68
C LEU A 309 0.32 5.87 -22.16
N SER A 310 0.14 4.71 -22.79
CA SER A 310 0.41 4.48 -24.21
C SER A 310 -0.69 4.99 -25.15
N LEU A 311 -1.84 5.45 -24.62
CA LEU A 311 -2.93 5.95 -25.46
C LEU A 311 -2.55 7.29 -26.12
N ALA A 312 -3.18 7.56 -27.26
CA ALA A 312 -2.83 8.67 -28.15
C ALA A 312 -3.07 10.07 -27.56
N ASP A 313 -3.85 10.19 -26.51
CA ASP A 313 -4.03 11.43 -25.74
C ASP A 313 -2.78 11.81 -24.91
N LEU A 314 -1.97 10.82 -24.50
CA LEU A 314 -0.78 11.02 -23.68
C LEU A 314 0.52 10.77 -24.47
N THR A 315 0.56 9.71 -25.27
CA THR A 315 1.76 9.28 -26.00
C THR A 315 1.59 9.47 -27.51
N PRO A 316 2.61 10.02 -28.21
CA PRO A 316 2.57 10.15 -29.67
C PRO A 316 2.40 8.82 -30.39
N ALA A 317 1.76 8.84 -31.55
CA ALA A 317 1.56 7.67 -32.40
C ALA A 317 2.91 6.97 -32.71
N GLY A 318 2.89 5.65 -32.79
CA GLY A 318 4.07 4.82 -33.07
C GLY A 318 5.00 4.60 -31.87
N ARG A 319 4.59 5.05 -30.68
CA ARG A 319 5.31 4.80 -29.42
C ARG A 319 4.39 4.19 -28.37
N THR A 320 4.96 3.38 -27.51
CA THR A 320 4.29 2.84 -26.32
C THR A 320 5.14 3.11 -25.09
N VAL A 321 4.48 3.19 -23.94
CA VAL A 321 5.17 3.33 -22.66
C VAL A 321 5.39 1.95 -22.06
N GLY A 322 6.59 1.69 -21.57
CA GLY A 322 6.95 0.53 -20.78
C GLY A 322 7.63 0.95 -19.49
N LEU A 323 7.97 -0.01 -18.65
CA LEU A 323 8.87 0.19 -17.52
C LEU A 323 10.18 -0.54 -17.78
N ASP A 324 11.27 0.05 -17.32
CA ASP A 324 12.55 -0.65 -17.29
C ASP A 324 12.61 -1.58 -16.08
N LEU A 325 12.46 -2.87 -16.34
CA LEU A 325 12.49 -3.91 -15.33
C LEU A 325 13.91 -4.42 -15.03
N SER A 326 14.91 -3.91 -15.71
CA SER A 326 16.30 -4.40 -15.60
C SER A 326 16.82 -4.29 -14.16
N GLY A 327 16.47 -3.22 -13.46
CA GLY A 327 16.84 -3.02 -12.06
C GLY A 327 16.16 -3.99 -11.09
N PHE A 328 14.91 -4.37 -11.36
CA PHE A 328 14.15 -5.30 -10.53
C PHE A 328 14.59 -6.76 -10.70
N LEU A 329 14.94 -7.12 -11.95
CA LEU A 329 15.37 -8.47 -12.33
C LEU A 329 16.89 -8.64 -12.24
N ARG A 330 17.64 -7.68 -11.65
CA ARG A 330 19.09 -7.81 -11.52
C ARG A 330 19.45 -9.12 -10.85
N ALA A 331 20.09 -9.99 -11.64
CA ALA A 331 20.79 -11.13 -11.12
C ALA A 331 21.96 -10.66 -10.23
N ASP A 332 22.45 -11.52 -9.38
CA ASP A 332 23.68 -11.24 -8.62
C ASP A 332 24.86 -11.00 -9.56
N LEU A 333 25.85 -10.26 -9.10
CA LEU A 333 26.99 -9.84 -9.91
C LEU A 333 27.70 -11.00 -10.65
N PRO A 334 27.94 -12.18 -10.02
CA PRO A 334 28.51 -13.33 -10.72
C PRO A 334 27.67 -13.83 -11.89
N THR A 335 26.37 -13.95 -11.71
CA THR A 335 25.42 -14.37 -12.77
C THR A 335 25.36 -13.34 -13.90
N LEU A 336 25.37 -12.04 -13.56
CA LEU A 336 25.44 -10.97 -14.56
C LEU A 336 26.72 -11.07 -15.41
N VAL A 337 27.88 -11.25 -14.78
CA VAL A 337 29.16 -11.38 -15.49
C VAL A 337 29.15 -12.62 -16.38
N ASP A 338 28.64 -13.76 -15.91
CA ASP A 338 28.57 -14.99 -16.70
C ASP A 338 27.66 -14.82 -17.92
N LEU A 339 26.45 -14.23 -17.73
CA LEU A 339 25.54 -13.92 -18.83
C LEU A 339 26.16 -12.94 -19.84
N GLY A 340 26.84 -11.91 -19.34
CA GLY A 340 27.55 -10.95 -20.20
C GLY A 340 28.66 -11.58 -21.02
N THR A 341 29.48 -12.40 -20.39
CA THR A 341 30.56 -13.13 -21.06
C THR A 341 30.01 -14.04 -22.17
N LYS A 342 28.94 -14.77 -21.89
CA LYS A 342 28.27 -15.63 -22.88
C LYS A 342 27.61 -14.82 -24.02
N ALA A 343 26.97 -13.70 -23.71
CA ALA A 343 26.33 -12.85 -24.72
C ALA A 343 27.35 -12.19 -25.66
N ILE A 344 28.49 -11.73 -25.11
CA ILE A 344 29.60 -11.16 -25.88
C ILE A 344 30.27 -12.24 -26.72
N ALA A 345 30.53 -13.42 -26.14
CA ALA A 345 31.15 -14.55 -26.89
C ALA A 345 30.25 -15.05 -28.04
N ALA A 346 28.92 -14.98 -27.87
CA ALA A 346 27.96 -15.33 -28.91
C ALA A 346 27.75 -14.21 -29.96
N GLY A 347 28.43 -13.07 -29.84
CA GLY A 347 28.27 -11.93 -30.77
C GLY A 347 26.91 -11.23 -30.70
N LEU A 348 26.14 -11.44 -29.61
CA LEU A 348 24.83 -10.85 -29.43
C LEU A 348 24.88 -9.39 -28.98
N MET A 349 25.97 -8.96 -28.37
CA MET A 349 26.22 -7.58 -27.95
C MET A 349 27.73 -7.31 -27.76
N THR A 350 28.07 -6.02 -27.79
CA THR A 350 29.42 -5.54 -27.55
C THR A 350 29.71 -5.40 -26.05
N VAL A 351 31.00 -5.29 -25.67
CA VAL A 351 31.39 -5.04 -24.27
C VAL A 351 30.81 -3.71 -23.76
N GLU A 352 30.75 -2.70 -24.62
CA GLU A 352 30.24 -1.36 -24.27
C GLU A 352 28.76 -1.39 -24.04
N GLU A 353 27.98 -2.05 -24.92
CA GLU A 353 26.53 -2.25 -24.73
C GLU A 353 26.24 -3.05 -23.47
N TRP A 354 27.05 -4.05 -23.16
CA TRP A 354 26.91 -4.81 -21.92
C TRP A 354 27.18 -3.95 -20.68
N ARG A 355 28.25 -3.15 -20.67
CA ARG A 355 28.59 -2.25 -19.56
C ARG A 355 27.46 -1.24 -19.32
N ALA A 356 26.97 -0.61 -20.39
CA ALA A 356 25.84 0.32 -20.31
C ALA A 356 24.60 -0.34 -19.72
N ARG A 357 24.29 -1.58 -20.16
CA ARG A 357 23.14 -2.33 -19.66
C ARG A 357 23.29 -2.80 -18.21
N ALA A 358 24.51 -3.13 -17.80
CA ALA A 358 24.85 -3.53 -16.44
C ALA A 358 24.93 -2.34 -15.47
N GLY A 359 24.83 -1.10 -15.96
CA GLY A 359 25.00 0.12 -15.17
C GLY A 359 26.42 0.30 -14.66
N MET A 360 27.40 -0.23 -15.41
CA MET A 360 28.83 -0.02 -15.17
C MET A 360 29.28 1.17 -16.01
N ASP A 361 29.83 2.19 -15.35
CA ASP A 361 30.36 3.35 -16.05
C ASP A 361 31.39 2.94 -17.15
N THR A 362 31.33 3.61 -18.28
CA THR A 362 32.35 3.49 -19.31
C THR A 362 33.68 4.05 -18.75
N LEU A 363 34.69 3.23 -18.74
CA LEU A 363 36.05 3.65 -18.38
C LEU A 363 36.57 4.67 -19.39
#